data_f21d6954634737f6853859ac7e7d3801
#
_entry.id   f21d6954634737f6853859ac7e7d3801
#
_cell.length_a   1.000
_cell.length_b   1.000
_cell.length_c   1.000
_cell.angle_alpha   90.00
_cell.angle_beta   90.00
_cell.angle_gamma   90.00
#
_symmetry.space_group_name_H-M   'P 1'
#
loop_
_entity.id
_entity.type
_entity.pdbx_description
1 polymer ?
#
loop_
_entity_poly.entity_id
_entity_poly.type
_entity_poly.pdbx_seq_one_letter_code
_entity_poly.pdbx_strand_id
1 'polypeptide(L)'
;MADRLNTHQRHYNMSRIRGKNTKPEILVRKGLHARGFRFRLHNKKLPGSPDIVLPKYGVAIMVNGCFWHGHKGCRYATKPKTNVEFWETKIARNRHRDEVTTAHLEALGWTVITIWECELRNSSQLDDRLDALAEGIRYAGEVKRVKDMNKRQSRAAARREREALLRRQAELEAEINQLYPIPKRIWTLSRAFDGDE
;
A
#
# COMPACT_ATOMS: atom_id res chain seq x y z
N MET A 1 -6.56 20.53 -33.65
CA MET A 1 -7.87 21.20 -33.56
C MET A 1 -7.71 22.43 -32.67
N ALA A 2 -8.22 23.58 -33.09
CA ALA A 2 -8.24 24.77 -32.23
C ALA A 2 -9.15 24.51 -31.04
N ASP A 3 -8.79 25.07 -29.87
CA ASP A 3 -9.61 25.02 -28.67
C ASP A 3 -10.92 25.79 -28.93
N ARG A 4 -12.03 25.07 -29.01
CA ARG A 4 -13.35 25.62 -29.34
C ARG A 4 -14.08 26.20 -28.14
N LEU A 5 -13.52 26.08 -26.93
CA LEU A 5 -14.16 26.53 -25.70
C LEU A 5 -13.69 27.94 -25.33
N ASN A 6 -14.63 28.81 -25.00
CA ASN A 6 -14.31 30.11 -24.42
C ASN A 6 -13.87 29.94 -22.94
N THR A 7 -13.33 30.99 -22.33
CA THR A 7 -12.81 30.97 -20.96
C THR A 7 -13.86 30.54 -19.93
N HIS A 8 -15.11 31.00 -20.08
CA HIS A 8 -16.23 30.68 -19.18
C HIS A 8 -16.63 29.20 -19.30
N GLN A 9 -16.75 28.67 -20.51
CA GLN A 9 -17.03 27.24 -20.76
C GLN A 9 -15.94 26.34 -20.19
N ARG A 10 -14.69 26.78 -20.33
CA ARG A 10 -13.53 26.03 -19.80
C ARG A 10 -13.56 26.01 -18.27
N HIS A 11 -13.79 27.14 -17.63
CA HIS A 11 -13.94 27.24 -16.18
C HIS A 11 -15.11 26.36 -15.69
N TYR A 12 -16.25 26.43 -16.34
CA TYR A 12 -17.42 25.60 -16.04
C TYR A 12 -17.12 24.12 -16.13
N ASN A 13 -16.45 23.66 -17.21
CA ASN A 13 -16.08 22.26 -17.36
C ASN A 13 -15.08 21.81 -16.29
N MET A 14 -14.08 22.65 -15.97
CA MET A 14 -13.10 22.35 -14.94
C MET A 14 -13.71 22.26 -13.54
N SER A 15 -14.67 23.11 -13.20
CA SER A 15 -15.35 23.07 -11.90
C SER A 15 -16.18 21.81 -11.67
N ARG A 16 -16.58 21.12 -12.74
CA ARG A 16 -17.35 19.87 -12.69
C ARG A 16 -16.50 18.60 -12.67
N ILE A 17 -15.20 18.71 -12.81
CA ILE A 17 -14.31 17.56 -12.74
C ILE A 17 -14.25 17.09 -11.28
N ARG A 18 -14.73 15.89 -11.06
CA ARG A 18 -14.72 15.26 -9.74
C ARG A 18 -13.37 14.59 -9.51
N GLY A 19 -12.78 14.82 -8.33
CA GLY A 19 -11.55 14.12 -7.91
C GLY A 19 -11.81 12.73 -7.31
N LYS A 20 -13.08 12.29 -7.24
CA LYS A 20 -13.49 10.98 -6.68
C LYS A 20 -14.80 10.52 -7.33
N ASN A 21 -15.01 9.20 -7.30
CA ASN A 21 -16.20 8.58 -7.88
C ASN A 21 -16.35 8.92 -9.38
N THR A 22 -15.23 8.93 -10.06
CA THR A 22 -15.20 9.13 -11.52
C THR A 22 -15.82 7.92 -12.25
N LYS A 23 -16.23 8.13 -13.50
CA LYS A 23 -16.80 7.04 -14.31
C LYS A 23 -15.86 5.82 -14.40
N PRO A 24 -14.54 5.97 -14.67
CA PRO A 24 -13.59 4.86 -14.66
C PRO A 24 -13.53 4.12 -13.32
N GLU A 25 -13.47 4.84 -12.19
CA GLU A 25 -13.47 4.21 -10.86
C GLU A 25 -14.73 3.37 -10.64
N ILE A 26 -15.90 3.90 -11.01
CA ILE A 26 -17.18 3.19 -10.84
C ILE A 26 -17.22 1.94 -11.70
N LEU A 27 -16.69 1.97 -12.94
CA LEU A 27 -16.61 0.78 -13.81
C LEU A 27 -15.74 -0.31 -13.18
N VAL A 28 -14.53 0.05 -12.70
CA VAL A 28 -13.64 -0.91 -12.03
C VAL A 28 -14.31 -1.50 -10.79
N ARG A 29 -14.95 -0.68 -9.95
CA ARG A 29 -15.66 -1.13 -8.74
C ARG A 29 -16.77 -2.12 -9.07
N LYS A 30 -17.61 -1.79 -10.04
CA LYS A 30 -18.69 -2.69 -10.48
C LYS A 30 -18.13 -4.00 -11.02
N GLY A 31 -17.11 -3.96 -11.86
CA GLY A 31 -16.45 -5.14 -12.42
C GLY A 31 -15.81 -6.03 -11.35
N LEU A 32 -15.12 -5.46 -10.38
CA LEU A 32 -14.54 -6.21 -9.27
C LEU A 32 -15.63 -6.80 -8.35
N HIS A 33 -16.69 -6.03 -8.06
CA HIS A 33 -17.79 -6.50 -7.21
C HIS A 33 -18.52 -7.69 -7.86
N ALA A 34 -18.79 -7.63 -9.16
CA ALA A 34 -19.39 -8.72 -9.93
C ALA A 34 -18.52 -10.00 -9.91
N ARG A 35 -17.19 -9.86 -9.81
CA ARG A 35 -16.22 -10.96 -9.69
C ARG A 35 -15.97 -11.42 -8.24
N GLY A 36 -16.82 -10.98 -7.31
CA GLY A 36 -16.81 -11.44 -5.91
C GLY A 36 -15.80 -10.73 -5.00
N PHE A 37 -15.09 -9.70 -5.48
CA PHE A 37 -14.15 -8.96 -4.62
C PHE A 37 -14.89 -8.03 -3.65
N ARG A 38 -14.34 -7.92 -2.45
CA ARG A 38 -14.75 -6.94 -1.43
C ARG A 38 -13.57 -6.02 -1.16
N PHE A 39 -13.83 -4.72 -1.16
CA PHE A 39 -12.81 -3.68 -1.10
C PHE A 39 -13.26 -2.48 -0.25
N ARG A 40 -12.31 -1.64 0.09
CA ARG A 40 -12.52 -0.33 0.74
C ARG A 40 -12.21 0.76 -0.26
N LEU A 41 -12.88 1.91 -0.15
CA LEU A 41 -12.69 3.04 -1.05
C LEU A 41 -11.94 4.15 -0.35
N HIS A 42 -11.09 4.87 -1.10
CA HIS A 42 -10.42 6.10 -0.70
C HIS A 42 -9.85 6.04 0.72
N ASN A 43 -9.06 5.00 1.02
CA ASN A 43 -8.51 4.81 2.36
C ASN A 43 -7.46 5.87 2.69
N LYS A 44 -7.88 6.89 3.46
CA LYS A 44 -7.02 8.01 3.89
C LYS A 44 -5.86 7.61 4.80
N LYS A 45 -5.86 6.40 5.36
CA LYS A 45 -4.76 5.90 6.19
C LYS A 45 -3.58 5.39 5.37
N LEU A 46 -3.75 5.27 4.05
CA LEU A 46 -2.70 4.87 3.13
C LEU A 46 -2.18 6.05 2.34
N PRO A 47 -0.88 6.08 1.98
CA PRO A 47 -0.31 7.10 1.11
C PRO A 47 -1.12 7.27 -0.16
N GLY A 48 -1.36 8.51 -0.59
CA GLY A 48 -2.12 8.85 -1.79
C GLY A 48 -3.61 8.52 -1.78
N SER A 49 -4.13 7.91 -0.70
CA SER A 49 -5.55 7.53 -0.58
C SER A 49 -6.06 6.73 -1.78
N PRO A 50 -5.55 5.49 -2.02
CA PRO A 50 -5.89 4.69 -3.20
C PRO A 50 -7.40 4.58 -3.42
N ASP A 51 -7.83 4.57 -4.69
CA ASP A 51 -9.25 4.56 -5.08
C ASP A 51 -9.96 3.30 -4.61
N ILE A 52 -9.26 2.16 -4.69
CA ILE A 52 -9.76 0.85 -4.26
C ILE A 52 -8.66 0.12 -3.50
N VAL A 53 -8.98 -0.39 -2.32
CA VAL A 53 -8.05 -1.16 -1.48
C VAL A 53 -8.64 -2.52 -1.17
N LEU A 54 -7.87 -3.57 -1.42
CA LEU A 54 -8.24 -4.97 -1.15
C LEU A 54 -7.32 -5.56 -0.06
N PRO A 55 -7.61 -5.35 1.24
CA PRO A 55 -6.73 -5.76 2.32
C PRO A 55 -6.45 -7.26 2.36
N LYS A 56 -7.45 -8.08 2.00
CA LYS A 56 -7.32 -9.54 1.92
C LYS A 56 -6.18 -9.96 0.99
N TYR A 57 -6.01 -9.23 -0.13
CA TYR A 57 -5.03 -9.53 -1.17
C TYR A 57 -3.75 -8.69 -1.04
N GLY A 58 -3.75 -7.65 -0.19
CA GLY A 58 -2.63 -6.70 -0.09
C GLY A 58 -2.48 -5.83 -1.33
N VAL A 59 -3.59 -5.51 -2.01
CA VAL A 59 -3.60 -4.75 -3.27
C VAL A 59 -4.22 -3.38 -3.06
N ALA A 60 -3.56 -2.36 -3.60
CA ALA A 60 -4.04 -0.99 -3.73
C ALA A 60 -4.16 -0.66 -5.23
N ILE A 61 -5.33 -0.17 -5.66
CA ILE A 61 -5.59 0.18 -7.07
C ILE A 61 -5.74 1.67 -7.18
N MET A 62 -5.01 2.26 -8.14
CA MET A 62 -5.11 3.64 -8.59
C MET A 62 -5.79 3.65 -9.96
N VAL A 63 -6.83 4.45 -10.14
CA VAL A 63 -7.56 4.59 -11.40
C VAL A 63 -7.25 5.95 -12.02
N ASN A 64 -6.29 5.98 -12.91
CA ASN A 64 -5.71 7.22 -13.41
C ASN A 64 -6.35 7.69 -14.71
N GLY A 65 -6.80 8.95 -14.74
CA GLY A 65 -7.19 9.64 -15.98
C GLY A 65 -5.96 9.95 -16.84
N CYS A 66 -6.00 9.57 -18.12
CA CYS A 66 -4.85 9.66 -19.02
C CYS A 66 -4.26 11.06 -19.13
N PHE A 67 -5.09 12.08 -19.24
CA PHE A 67 -4.67 13.48 -19.28
C PHE A 67 -4.01 13.95 -17.99
N TRP A 68 -4.67 13.70 -16.85
CA TRP A 68 -4.26 14.24 -15.55
C TRP A 68 -2.96 13.67 -15.02
N HIS A 69 -2.67 12.42 -15.37
CA HIS A 69 -1.47 11.68 -14.94
C HIS A 69 -0.45 11.49 -16.05
N GLY A 70 -0.68 12.15 -17.22
CA GLY A 70 0.27 12.18 -18.32
C GLY A 70 0.64 10.80 -18.86
N HIS A 71 -0.37 9.97 -19.18
CA HIS A 71 -0.18 8.62 -19.67
C HIS A 71 0.67 8.62 -20.95
N LYS A 72 1.87 8.05 -20.90
CA LYS A 72 2.84 8.07 -22.00
C LYS A 72 2.31 7.29 -23.21
N GLY A 73 2.48 7.86 -24.42
CA GLY A 73 2.07 7.21 -25.68
C GLY A 73 0.55 7.10 -25.89
N CYS A 74 -0.27 7.66 -24.98
CA CYS A 74 -1.71 7.54 -25.07
C CYS A 74 -2.34 8.69 -25.85
N ARG A 75 -3.19 8.37 -26.85
CA ARG A 75 -3.93 9.35 -27.65
C ARG A 75 -4.90 10.23 -26.84
N TYR A 76 -5.28 9.81 -25.63
CA TYR A 76 -6.16 10.55 -24.73
C TYR A 76 -5.40 11.47 -23.77
N ALA A 77 -4.08 11.35 -23.69
CA ALA A 77 -3.22 12.24 -22.92
C ALA A 77 -2.75 13.42 -23.78
N THR A 78 -3.70 14.15 -24.39
CA THR A 78 -3.40 15.26 -25.29
C THR A 78 -2.82 16.45 -24.54
N LYS A 79 -1.74 17.03 -25.07
CA LYS A 79 -1.16 18.26 -24.51
C LYS A 79 -2.04 19.47 -24.91
N PRO A 80 -2.43 20.32 -23.95
CA PRO A 80 -3.13 21.58 -24.24
C PRO A 80 -2.23 22.49 -25.08
N LYS A 81 -2.85 23.23 -26.02
CA LYS A 81 -2.15 24.22 -26.84
C LYS A 81 -2.05 25.60 -26.18
N THR A 82 -2.82 25.84 -25.13
CA THR A 82 -2.83 27.08 -24.34
C THR A 82 -2.36 26.79 -22.92
N ASN A 83 -1.68 27.75 -22.28
CA ASN A 83 -1.08 27.60 -20.95
C ASN A 83 -0.21 26.35 -20.82
N VAL A 84 0.61 26.10 -21.82
CA VAL A 84 1.41 24.87 -21.96
C VAL A 84 2.28 24.65 -20.73
N GLU A 85 3.03 25.66 -20.30
CA GLU A 85 3.94 25.60 -19.16
C GLU A 85 3.19 25.23 -17.85
N PHE A 86 2.02 25.83 -17.63
CA PHE A 86 1.17 25.48 -16.47
C PHE A 86 0.79 23.99 -16.47
N TRP A 87 0.35 23.51 -17.63
CA TRP A 87 -0.09 22.11 -17.73
C TRP A 87 1.07 21.11 -17.65
N GLU A 88 2.20 21.42 -18.26
CA GLU A 88 3.40 20.58 -18.17
C GLU A 88 3.88 20.48 -16.72
N THR A 89 3.95 21.60 -16.01
CA THR A 89 4.31 21.63 -14.58
C THR A 89 3.30 20.85 -13.74
N LYS A 90 2.00 21.03 -13.99
CA LYS A 90 0.95 20.33 -13.22
C LYS A 90 0.97 18.82 -13.45
N ILE A 91 1.12 18.38 -14.69
CA ILE A 91 1.19 16.96 -15.04
C ILE A 91 2.49 16.35 -14.48
N ALA A 92 3.61 17.04 -14.56
CA ALA A 92 4.88 16.58 -13.99
C ALA A 92 4.78 16.38 -12.48
N ARG A 93 4.17 17.34 -11.76
CA ARG A 93 3.91 17.21 -10.31
C ARG A 93 2.99 16.02 -9.98
N ASN A 94 1.95 15.81 -10.77
CA ASN A 94 1.06 14.66 -10.57
C ASN A 94 1.83 13.34 -10.75
N ARG A 95 2.62 13.20 -11.81
CA ARG A 95 3.43 12.01 -12.06
C ARG A 95 4.43 11.74 -10.95
N HIS A 96 5.17 12.76 -10.52
CA HIS A 96 6.10 12.64 -9.41
C HIS A 96 5.39 12.19 -8.13
N ARG A 97 4.24 12.79 -7.83
CA ARG A 97 3.43 12.37 -6.67
C ARG A 97 2.96 10.93 -6.79
N ASP A 98 2.56 10.48 -7.98
CA ASP A 98 2.13 9.09 -8.20
C ASP A 98 3.29 8.11 -8.00
N GLU A 99 4.49 8.43 -8.48
CA GLU A 99 5.72 7.65 -8.27
C GLU A 99 6.07 7.53 -6.78
N VAL A 100 6.09 8.64 -6.05
CA VAL A 100 6.35 8.67 -4.60
C VAL A 100 5.28 7.89 -3.84
N THR A 101 4.02 8.06 -4.21
CA THR A 101 2.89 7.35 -3.58
C THR A 101 3.02 5.84 -3.79
N THR A 102 3.34 5.41 -5.01
CA THR A 102 3.54 4.00 -5.35
C THR A 102 4.68 3.41 -4.52
N ALA A 103 5.83 4.07 -4.49
CA ALA A 103 7.00 3.62 -3.71
C ALA A 103 6.67 3.48 -2.20
N HIS A 104 5.94 4.45 -1.63
CA HIS A 104 5.52 4.37 -0.23
C HIS A 104 4.55 3.21 0.04
N LEU A 105 3.60 2.96 -0.85
CA LEU A 105 2.67 1.84 -0.71
C LEU A 105 3.41 0.50 -0.80
N GLU A 106 4.34 0.36 -1.75
CA GLU A 106 5.16 -0.84 -1.91
C GLU A 106 6.06 -1.08 -0.69
N ALA A 107 6.68 -0.04 -0.14
CA ALA A 107 7.45 -0.11 1.11
C ALA A 107 6.60 -0.59 2.31
N LEU A 108 5.31 -0.26 2.32
CA LEU A 108 4.33 -0.76 3.29
C LEU A 108 3.85 -2.20 3.00
N GLY A 109 4.36 -2.83 1.93
CA GLY A 109 4.03 -4.20 1.54
C GLY A 109 2.75 -4.34 0.72
N TRP A 110 2.24 -3.25 0.14
CA TRP A 110 1.12 -3.29 -0.79
C TRP A 110 1.60 -3.55 -2.21
N THR A 111 0.84 -4.35 -2.96
CA THR A 111 0.98 -4.42 -4.41
C THR A 111 0.15 -3.31 -5.02
N VAL A 112 0.79 -2.40 -5.77
CA VAL A 112 0.08 -1.29 -6.43
C VAL A 112 -0.26 -1.67 -7.86
N ILE A 113 -1.53 -1.51 -8.25
CA ILE A 113 -2.00 -1.72 -9.61
C ILE A 113 -2.57 -0.40 -10.11
N THR A 114 -2.01 0.13 -11.20
CA THR A 114 -2.54 1.31 -11.87
C THR A 114 -3.39 0.90 -13.07
N ILE A 115 -4.62 1.39 -13.11
CA ILE A 115 -5.55 1.23 -14.23
C ILE A 115 -5.70 2.57 -14.93
N TRP A 116 -5.49 2.59 -16.23
CA TRP A 116 -5.67 3.80 -17.01
C TRP A 116 -7.07 3.90 -17.60
N GLU A 117 -7.61 5.11 -17.62
CA GLU A 117 -8.94 5.38 -18.19
C GLU A 117 -9.11 4.83 -19.61
N CYS A 118 -8.06 4.90 -20.44
CA CYS A 118 -8.12 4.41 -21.82
C CYS A 118 -8.35 2.90 -21.92
N GLU A 119 -7.90 2.13 -20.93
CA GLU A 119 -8.08 0.67 -20.89
C GLU A 119 -9.54 0.27 -20.64
N LEU A 120 -10.35 1.20 -20.13
CA LEU A 120 -11.76 0.99 -19.78
C LEU A 120 -12.74 1.58 -20.82
N ARG A 121 -12.23 2.22 -21.88
CA ARG A 121 -13.06 2.90 -22.88
C ARG A 121 -13.66 1.95 -23.94
N ASN A 122 -12.98 0.86 -24.23
CA ASN A 122 -13.43 -0.11 -25.22
C ASN A 122 -14.34 -1.13 -24.56
N SER A 123 -15.65 -1.05 -24.84
CA SER A 123 -16.64 -1.94 -24.26
C SER A 123 -16.45 -3.39 -24.62
N SER A 124 -15.93 -3.72 -25.80
CA SER A 124 -15.68 -5.10 -26.23
C SER A 124 -14.48 -5.75 -25.52
N GLN A 125 -13.58 -4.95 -24.95
CA GLN A 125 -12.37 -5.43 -24.24
C GLN A 125 -12.45 -5.16 -22.73
N LEU A 126 -13.53 -4.56 -22.27
CA LEU A 126 -13.67 -4.18 -20.86
C LEU A 126 -13.70 -5.39 -19.94
N ASP A 127 -14.44 -6.43 -20.30
CA ASP A 127 -14.54 -7.65 -19.48
C ASP A 127 -13.21 -8.38 -19.43
N ASP A 128 -12.52 -8.55 -20.57
CA ASP A 128 -11.17 -9.15 -20.61
C ASP A 128 -10.19 -8.37 -19.73
N ARG A 129 -10.25 -7.03 -19.77
CA ARG A 129 -9.40 -6.18 -18.93
C ARG A 129 -9.70 -6.33 -17.44
N LEU A 130 -10.98 -6.45 -17.09
CA LEU A 130 -11.41 -6.68 -15.71
C LEU A 130 -11.08 -8.10 -15.24
N ASP A 131 -11.11 -9.09 -16.10
CA ASP A 131 -10.68 -10.46 -15.81
C ASP A 131 -9.18 -10.52 -15.55
N ALA A 132 -8.37 -9.92 -16.42
CA ALA A 132 -6.93 -9.79 -16.21
C ALA A 132 -6.59 -9.06 -14.90
N LEU A 133 -7.34 -8.00 -14.55
CA LEU A 133 -7.21 -7.33 -13.26
C LEU A 133 -7.54 -8.28 -12.10
N ALA A 134 -8.61 -9.04 -12.21
CA ALA A 134 -9.04 -9.99 -11.19
C ALA A 134 -8.00 -11.09 -10.95
N GLU A 135 -7.39 -11.61 -12.01
CA GLU A 135 -6.28 -12.58 -11.94
C GLU A 135 -5.06 -12.00 -11.27
N GLY A 136 -4.65 -10.78 -11.65
CA GLY A 136 -3.55 -10.06 -11.01
C GLY A 136 -3.77 -9.86 -9.50
N ILE A 137 -5.01 -9.54 -9.09
CA ILE A 137 -5.36 -9.41 -7.67
C ILE A 137 -5.25 -10.76 -6.94
N ARG A 138 -5.74 -11.87 -7.54
CA ARG A 138 -5.64 -13.21 -6.95
C ARG A 138 -4.19 -13.62 -6.79
N TYR A 139 -3.39 -13.44 -7.82
CA TYR A 139 -1.95 -13.73 -7.80
C TYR A 139 -1.21 -12.93 -6.70
N ALA A 140 -1.46 -11.63 -6.59
CA ALA A 140 -0.89 -10.81 -5.51
C ALA A 140 -1.29 -11.33 -4.12
N GLY A 141 -2.54 -11.80 -3.97
CA GLY A 141 -3.03 -12.40 -2.75
C GLY A 141 -2.32 -13.71 -2.38
N GLU A 142 -1.96 -14.53 -3.35
CA GLU A 142 -1.18 -15.76 -3.14
C GLU A 142 0.26 -15.43 -2.72
N VAL A 143 0.92 -14.50 -3.41
CA VAL A 143 2.25 -14.01 -3.05
C VAL A 143 2.26 -13.47 -1.62
N LYS A 144 1.25 -12.66 -1.25
CA LYS A 144 1.10 -12.16 0.12
C LYS A 144 0.97 -13.31 1.12
N ARG A 145 0.15 -14.31 0.83
CA ARG A 145 -0.07 -15.48 1.71
C ARG A 145 1.22 -16.22 1.98
N VAL A 146 2.02 -16.46 0.94
CA VAL A 146 3.33 -17.12 1.06
C VAL A 146 4.28 -16.28 1.91
N LYS A 147 4.36 -14.98 1.68
CA LYS A 147 5.18 -14.05 2.50
C LYS A 147 4.76 -14.07 3.97
N ASP A 148 3.46 -14.03 4.25
CA ASP A 148 2.92 -14.04 5.61
C ASP A 148 3.21 -15.38 6.30
N MET A 149 3.12 -16.51 5.58
CA MET A 149 3.44 -17.85 6.08
C MET A 149 4.94 -17.95 6.45
N ASN A 150 5.85 -17.54 5.54
CA ASN A 150 7.29 -17.56 5.79
C ASN A 150 7.65 -16.67 6.99
N LYS A 151 7.04 -15.50 7.13
CA LYS A 151 7.23 -14.61 8.28
C LYS A 151 6.78 -15.25 9.60
N ARG A 152 5.67 -16.00 9.58
CA ARG A 152 5.19 -16.75 10.77
C ARG A 152 6.15 -17.87 11.15
N GLN A 153 6.65 -18.62 10.16
CA GLN A 153 7.61 -19.70 10.38
C GLN A 153 8.91 -19.17 10.96
N SER A 154 9.48 -18.09 10.40
CA SER A 154 10.70 -17.47 10.91
C SER A 154 10.53 -16.96 12.35
N ARG A 155 9.39 -16.34 12.68
CA ARG A 155 9.10 -15.89 14.04
C ARG A 155 8.96 -17.06 15.02
N ALA A 156 8.35 -18.16 14.60
CA ALA A 156 8.21 -19.36 15.41
C ALA A 156 9.57 -20.04 15.66
N ALA A 157 10.45 -20.09 14.65
CA ALA A 157 11.80 -20.59 14.78
C ALA A 157 12.63 -19.74 15.76
N ALA A 158 12.64 -18.42 15.60
CA ALA A 158 13.37 -17.52 16.49
C ALA A 158 12.85 -17.61 17.95
N ARG A 159 11.55 -17.79 18.14
CA ARG A 159 10.98 -18.02 19.48
C ARG A 159 11.48 -19.31 20.11
N ARG A 160 11.49 -20.43 19.35
CA ARG A 160 11.98 -21.73 19.85
C ARG A 160 13.46 -21.65 20.22
N GLU A 161 14.27 -21.01 19.40
CA GLU A 161 15.69 -20.80 19.65
C GLU A 161 15.92 -20.00 20.94
N ARG A 162 15.18 -18.88 21.12
CA ARG A 162 15.24 -18.09 22.35
C ARG A 162 14.84 -18.89 23.58
N GLU A 163 13.77 -19.69 23.49
CA GLU A 163 13.32 -20.55 24.59
C GLU A 163 14.38 -21.61 24.93
N ALA A 164 15.05 -22.20 23.94
CA ALA A 164 16.15 -23.16 24.15
C ALA A 164 17.35 -22.51 24.83
N LEU A 165 17.76 -21.31 24.42
CA LEU A 165 18.85 -20.56 25.05
C LEU A 165 18.52 -20.20 26.52
N LEU A 166 17.30 -19.76 26.81
CA LEU A 166 16.89 -19.47 28.19
C LEU A 166 16.90 -20.72 29.08
N ARG A 167 16.47 -21.88 28.56
CA ARG A 167 16.56 -23.16 29.31
C ARG A 167 18.04 -23.52 29.59
N ARG A 168 18.89 -23.39 28.59
CA ARG A 168 20.32 -23.68 28.78
C ARG A 168 20.99 -22.76 29.78
N GLN A 169 20.64 -21.47 29.73
CA GLN A 169 21.09 -20.50 30.73
C GLN A 169 20.65 -20.89 32.15
N ALA A 170 19.39 -21.24 32.34
CA ALA A 170 18.85 -21.64 33.63
C ALA A 170 19.52 -22.91 34.16
N GLU A 171 19.82 -23.90 33.27
CA GLU A 171 20.58 -25.12 33.62
C GLU A 171 21.98 -24.76 34.13
N LEU A 172 22.71 -23.90 33.38
CA LEU A 172 24.04 -23.43 33.77
C LEU A 172 24.03 -22.67 35.10
N GLU A 173 23.06 -21.79 35.31
CA GLU A 173 22.90 -21.07 36.58
C GLU A 173 22.64 -22.05 37.75
N ALA A 174 21.82 -23.08 37.52
CA ALA A 174 21.59 -24.12 38.51
C ALA A 174 22.86 -24.93 38.83
N GLU A 175 23.65 -25.32 37.79
CA GLU A 175 24.95 -25.99 37.94
C GLU A 175 25.96 -25.13 38.75
N ILE A 176 26.05 -23.81 38.44
CA ILE A 176 26.91 -22.86 39.13
C ILE A 176 26.51 -22.76 40.61
N ASN A 177 25.19 -22.60 40.90
CA ASN A 177 24.71 -22.53 42.25
C ASN A 177 24.92 -23.79 43.07
N GLN A 178 24.95 -24.95 42.41
CA GLN A 178 25.28 -26.22 43.04
C GLN A 178 26.77 -26.36 43.39
N LEU A 179 27.65 -25.89 42.47
CA LEU A 179 29.10 -25.95 42.65
C LEU A 179 29.64 -24.86 43.63
N TYR A 180 28.97 -23.68 43.60
CA TYR A 180 29.36 -22.51 44.38
C TYR A 180 28.14 -21.94 45.13
N PRO A 181 27.64 -22.63 46.18
CA PRO A 181 26.48 -22.18 46.94
C PRO A 181 26.76 -20.82 47.60
N ILE A 182 26.06 -19.78 47.21
CA ILE A 182 26.18 -18.48 47.84
C ILE A 182 25.58 -18.57 49.26
N PRO A 183 26.37 -18.35 50.34
CA PRO A 183 25.84 -18.47 51.68
C PRO A 183 24.75 -17.43 51.92
N LYS A 184 23.60 -17.90 52.45
CA LYS A 184 22.40 -17.05 52.69
C LYS A 184 22.64 -15.79 53.53
N ARG A 185 23.80 -15.63 54.13
CA ARG A 185 24.18 -14.49 54.99
C ARG A 185 24.54 -13.19 54.23
N ILE A 186 24.78 -13.24 52.93
CA ILE A 186 25.20 -12.03 52.18
C ILE A 186 24.00 -11.09 51.87
N TRP A 187 22.79 -11.59 51.84
CA TRP A 187 21.59 -10.76 51.54
C TRP A 187 21.10 -9.90 52.73
N THR A 188 21.63 -10.10 53.94
CA THR A 188 21.25 -9.30 55.09
C THR A 188 22.12 -8.06 55.30
N LEU A 189 23.25 -7.93 54.57
CA LEU A 189 24.15 -6.76 54.69
C LEU A 189 23.77 -5.60 53.75
N SER A 190 23.03 -5.85 52.69
CA SER A 190 22.58 -4.76 51.78
C SER A 190 21.39 -3.94 52.32
N ARG A 191 20.70 -4.41 53.34
CA ARG A 191 19.60 -3.64 54.01
C ARG A 191 20.07 -2.78 55.19
N ALA A 192 21.34 -2.85 55.58
CA ALA A 192 21.87 -2.09 56.73
C ALA A 192 22.52 -0.74 56.28
N PHE A 193 22.56 -0.43 54.97
CA PHE A 193 23.17 0.78 54.46
C PHE A 193 22.17 1.83 53.94
N ASP A 194 20.86 1.55 53.94
CA ASP A 194 19.84 2.52 53.53
C ASP A 194 19.11 3.15 54.76
N GLY A 195 19.86 3.52 55.78
CA GLY A 195 19.32 4.23 56.93
C GLY A 195 20.39 5.11 57.51
N ASP A 196 20.39 6.36 57.13
CA ASP A 196 20.82 7.57 57.79
C ASP A 196 21.52 8.53 56.79
N GLU A 197 20.71 9.39 56.16
CA GLU A 197 20.91 10.84 56.11
C GLU A 197 19.62 11.51 55.59
#